data_615143240676d27b56eb1bdec5fafb05
#
_entry.id   615143240676d27b56eb1bdec5fafb05
#
_cell.length_a   1.000
_cell.length_b   1.000
_cell.length_c   1.000
_cell.angle_alpha   90.00
_cell.angle_beta   90.00
_cell.angle_gamma   90.00
#
_symmetry.space_group_name_H-M   'P 1'
#
loop_
_entity.id
_entity.type
_entity.pdbx_description
1 polymer ?
#
loop_
_entity_poly.entity_id
_entity_poly.type
_entity_poly.pdbx_seq_one_letter_code
_entity_poly.pdbx_strand_id
1 'polypeptide(L)'
;MRKIVNLTKPKGEIVRLMIYNDDFGTYLFGYNKTVDCSSEFDELFESENDAMESCETEYGIKKEEWTEIPNPEPNCQHDWINPVRIKGRQNGNPEFGKLEKRINGNWIEFESIE
;
A
#
# COMPACT_ATOMS: atom_id res chain seq x y z
N MET A 1 -0.94 5.64 11.19
CA MET A 1 0.04 4.71 10.60
C MET A 1 -0.64 3.78 9.62
N ARG A 2 0.14 3.23 8.71
CA ARG A 2 -0.37 2.16 7.87
C ARG A 2 -0.32 0.85 8.63
N LYS A 3 -1.15 -0.10 8.22
CA LYS A 3 -1.16 -1.47 8.78
C LYS A 3 -1.16 -2.47 7.65
N ILE A 4 -0.43 -3.56 7.83
CA ILE A 4 -0.24 -4.59 6.80
C ILE A 4 -0.46 -5.97 7.39
N VAL A 5 -0.94 -6.90 6.57
CA VAL A 5 -1.10 -8.29 6.96
C VAL A 5 -0.93 -9.20 5.74
N ASN A 6 -0.24 -10.33 5.94
CA ASN A 6 -0.17 -11.39 4.93
C ASN A 6 -1.26 -12.41 5.24
N LEU A 7 -2.00 -12.84 4.23
CA LEU A 7 -3.07 -13.82 4.41
C LEU A 7 -2.46 -15.22 4.57
N THR A 8 -2.89 -15.96 5.60
CA THR A 8 -2.52 -17.37 5.77
C THR A 8 -3.17 -18.22 4.69
N LYS A 9 -4.38 -17.82 4.28
CA LYS A 9 -5.12 -18.47 3.19
C LYS A 9 -5.43 -17.42 2.13
N PRO A 10 -4.77 -17.48 0.97
CA PRO A 10 -5.07 -16.56 -0.12
C PRO A 10 -6.54 -16.58 -0.49
N LYS A 11 -7.10 -15.43 -0.82
CA LYS A 11 -8.44 -15.33 -1.36
C LYS A 11 -8.34 -14.92 -2.83
N GLY A 12 -8.61 -15.87 -3.73
CA GLY A 12 -8.30 -15.68 -5.14
C GLY A 12 -6.80 -15.48 -5.30
N GLU A 13 -6.39 -14.39 -5.91
CA GLU A 13 -4.98 -14.04 -6.10
C GLU A 13 -4.43 -13.17 -4.95
N ILE A 14 -5.28 -12.71 -4.04
CA ILE A 14 -4.88 -11.79 -2.97
C ILE A 14 -4.20 -12.55 -1.84
N VAL A 15 -2.98 -12.14 -1.52
CA VAL A 15 -2.14 -12.74 -0.48
C VAL A 15 -1.70 -11.77 0.60
N ARG A 16 -1.91 -10.46 0.38
CA ARG A 16 -1.53 -9.39 1.34
C ARG A 16 -2.53 -8.25 1.27
N LEU A 17 -2.78 -7.63 2.41
CA LEU A 17 -3.62 -6.43 2.52
C LEU A 17 -2.86 -5.33 3.25
N MET A 18 -3.15 -4.08 2.91
CA MET A 18 -2.64 -2.90 3.61
C MET A 18 -3.77 -1.92 3.83
N ILE A 19 -3.82 -1.32 5.02
CA ILE A 19 -4.73 -0.22 5.35
C ILE A 19 -3.90 1.05 5.53
N TYR A 20 -4.34 2.14 4.90
CA TYR A 20 -3.78 3.46 5.08
C TYR A 20 -4.90 4.45 5.39
N ASN A 21 -4.82 5.06 6.56
CA ASN A 21 -5.79 6.06 7.00
C ASN A 21 -5.18 7.45 6.90
N ASP A 22 -5.80 8.34 6.10
CA ASP A 22 -5.41 9.73 5.96
C ASP A 22 -6.59 10.66 6.32
N ASP A 23 -6.45 11.96 6.06
CA ASP A 23 -7.48 12.95 6.40
C ASP A 23 -8.75 12.80 5.57
N PHE A 24 -8.73 12.08 4.47
CA PHE A 24 -9.85 11.91 3.55
C PHE A 24 -10.60 10.60 3.76
N GLY A 25 -10.02 9.64 4.45
CA GLY A 25 -10.62 8.35 4.69
C GLY A 25 -9.59 7.25 4.86
N THR A 26 -10.06 6.02 4.74
CA THR A 26 -9.21 4.84 4.91
C THR A 26 -9.18 4.05 3.61
N TYR A 27 -7.97 3.82 3.09
CA TYR A 27 -7.76 3.03 1.89
C TYR A 27 -7.39 1.60 2.26
N LEU A 28 -7.98 0.65 1.54
CA LEU A 28 -7.60 -0.76 1.61
C LEU A 28 -6.95 -1.13 0.29
N PHE A 29 -5.70 -1.59 0.37
CA PHE A 29 -4.96 -2.08 -0.79
C PHE A 29 -4.83 -3.60 -0.73
N GLY A 30 -5.04 -4.26 -1.85
CA GLY A 30 -4.85 -5.70 -1.96
C GLY A 30 -3.71 -6.04 -2.91
N TYR A 31 -2.93 -7.07 -2.57
CA TYR A 31 -1.73 -7.46 -3.31
C TYR A 31 -1.76 -8.94 -3.68
N ASN A 32 -1.24 -9.25 -4.85
CA ASN A 32 -1.09 -10.64 -5.29
C ASN A 32 0.31 -11.22 -4.99
N LYS A 33 1.15 -10.45 -4.32
CA LYS A 33 2.52 -10.83 -3.93
C LYS A 33 2.82 -10.39 -2.51
N THR A 34 3.78 -11.04 -1.88
CA THR A 34 4.27 -10.67 -0.55
C THR A 34 5.56 -9.86 -0.59
N VAL A 35 6.04 -9.52 -1.77
CA VAL A 35 7.15 -8.57 -1.96
C VAL A 35 6.58 -7.17 -2.11
N ASP A 36 7.42 -6.16 -1.85
CA ASP A 36 7.00 -4.76 -1.98
C ASP A 36 6.71 -4.44 -3.45
N CYS A 37 5.49 -4.02 -3.74
CA CYS A 37 5.01 -3.76 -5.10
C CYS A 37 3.75 -2.91 -5.08
N SER A 38 3.27 -2.52 -6.26
CA SER A 38 2.00 -1.83 -6.42
C SER A 38 0.83 -2.75 -6.07
N SER A 39 -0.24 -2.18 -5.53
CA SER A 39 -1.46 -2.94 -5.22
C SER A 39 -2.20 -3.34 -6.49
N GLU A 40 -2.96 -4.46 -6.40
CA GLU A 40 -3.85 -4.91 -7.46
C GLU A 40 -5.18 -4.15 -7.45
N PHE A 41 -5.65 -3.77 -6.27
CA PHE A 41 -6.88 -3.00 -6.11
C PHE A 41 -6.78 -2.06 -4.92
N ASP A 42 -7.66 -1.06 -4.91
CA ASP A 42 -7.87 -0.20 -3.76
C ASP A 42 -9.37 0.02 -3.54
N GLU A 43 -9.74 0.16 -2.27
CA GLU A 43 -11.09 0.51 -1.86
C GLU A 43 -11.02 1.63 -0.82
N LEU A 44 -12.01 2.52 -0.82
CA LEU A 44 -12.09 3.61 0.15
C LEU A 44 -13.18 3.32 1.17
N PHE A 45 -12.83 3.46 2.45
CA PHE A 45 -13.76 3.33 3.58
C PHE A 45 -13.81 4.65 4.34
N GLU A 46 -14.91 4.88 5.06
CA GLU A 46 -15.06 6.09 5.86
C GLU A 46 -14.15 6.10 7.09
N SER A 47 -13.84 4.91 7.62
CA SER A 47 -12.98 4.79 8.81
C SER A 47 -12.11 3.54 8.76
N GLU A 48 -11.06 3.55 9.56
CA GLU A 48 -10.20 2.39 9.74
C GLU A 48 -10.98 1.21 10.31
N ASN A 49 -11.89 1.47 11.24
CA ASN A 49 -12.72 0.42 11.83
C ASN A 49 -13.60 -0.26 10.78
N ASP A 50 -14.19 0.50 9.87
CA ASP A 50 -15.01 -0.06 8.78
C ASP A 50 -14.17 -0.93 7.85
N ALA A 51 -12.95 -0.50 7.52
CA ALA A 51 -12.03 -1.28 6.69
C ALA A 51 -11.64 -2.58 7.38
N MET A 52 -11.32 -2.52 8.67
CA MET A 52 -10.93 -3.71 9.43
C MET A 52 -12.09 -4.70 9.58
N GLU A 53 -13.31 -4.22 9.80
CA GLU A 53 -14.50 -5.07 9.88
C GLU A 53 -14.77 -5.77 8.54
N SER A 54 -14.62 -5.04 7.43
CA SER A 54 -14.77 -5.61 6.10
C SER A 54 -13.73 -6.71 5.86
N CYS A 55 -12.49 -6.50 6.27
CA CYS A 55 -11.43 -7.49 6.13
C CYS A 55 -11.67 -8.73 7.01
N GLU A 56 -12.24 -8.55 8.19
CA GLU A 56 -12.62 -9.68 9.04
C GLU A 56 -13.69 -10.53 8.35
N THR A 57 -14.70 -9.88 7.77
CA THR A 57 -15.79 -10.57 7.08
C THR A 57 -15.32 -11.26 5.79
N GLU A 58 -14.54 -10.57 4.96
CA GLU A 58 -14.14 -11.09 3.66
C GLU A 58 -12.93 -12.00 3.68
N TYR A 59 -11.96 -11.72 4.55
CA TYR A 59 -10.66 -12.39 4.55
C TYR A 59 -10.38 -13.17 5.83
N GLY A 60 -11.25 -13.05 6.82
CA GLY A 60 -11.07 -13.73 8.11
C GLY A 60 -9.93 -13.14 8.95
N ILE A 61 -9.55 -11.88 8.72
CA ILE A 61 -8.45 -11.22 9.41
C ILE A 61 -8.96 -10.55 10.68
N LYS A 62 -8.43 -10.92 11.82
CA LYS A 62 -8.75 -10.30 13.11
C LYS A 62 -7.91 -9.04 13.33
N LYS A 63 -8.42 -8.12 14.16
CA LYS A 63 -7.76 -6.83 14.42
C LYS A 63 -6.33 -6.97 14.92
N GLU A 64 -6.04 -7.96 15.73
CA GLU A 64 -4.71 -8.21 16.30
C GLU A 64 -3.70 -8.78 15.31
N GLU A 65 -4.13 -9.21 14.12
CA GLU A 65 -3.22 -9.78 13.12
C GLU A 65 -2.49 -8.69 12.31
N TRP A 66 -3.00 -7.46 12.32
CA TRP A 66 -2.39 -6.35 11.59
C TRP A 66 -1.08 -5.90 12.25
N THR A 67 -0.06 -5.60 11.43
CA THR A 67 1.20 -5.03 11.89
C THR A 67 1.28 -3.58 11.43
N GLU A 68 1.64 -2.68 12.34
CA GLU A 68 1.81 -1.27 12.00
C GLU A 68 3.11 -1.05 11.22
N ILE A 69 3.03 -0.21 10.18
CA ILE A 69 4.20 0.26 9.41
C ILE A 69 4.13 1.78 9.30
N PRO A 70 5.27 2.46 9.01
CA PRO A 70 5.26 3.92 8.90
C PRO A 70 4.33 4.43 7.80
N ASN A 71 3.87 5.66 7.96
CA ASN A 71 3.15 6.37 6.91
C ASN A 71 4.06 6.55 5.68
N PRO A 72 3.47 6.67 4.48
CA PRO A 72 4.27 6.99 3.30
C PRO A 72 4.91 8.37 3.46
N GLU A 73 6.12 8.52 2.92
CA GLU A 73 6.79 9.82 2.91
C GLU A 73 6.12 10.77 1.92
N PRO A 74 6.31 12.10 2.08
CA PRO A 74 5.72 13.08 1.15
C PRO A 74 6.07 12.75 -0.31
N ASN A 75 5.08 12.91 -1.19
CA ASN A 75 5.18 12.64 -2.62
C ASN A 75 5.42 11.18 -3.00
N CYS A 76 5.34 10.26 -2.04
CA CYS A 76 5.52 8.83 -2.28
C CYS A 76 4.19 8.13 -2.47
N GLN A 77 4.23 6.99 -3.15
CA GLN A 77 3.06 6.14 -3.37
C GLN A 77 2.60 5.52 -2.05
N HIS A 78 1.30 5.55 -1.81
CA HIS A 78 0.74 5.09 -0.54
C HIS A 78 0.73 3.58 -0.39
N ASP A 79 0.70 2.85 -1.50
CA ASP A 79 0.59 1.39 -1.54
C ASP A 79 1.92 0.64 -1.55
N TRP A 80 3.04 1.36 -1.53
CA TRP A 80 4.38 0.77 -1.39
C TRP A 80 4.86 0.88 0.05
N ILE A 81 5.47 -0.18 0.58
CA ILE A 81 6.02 -0.19 1.95
C ILE A 81 7.21 0.76 2.05
N ASN A 82 8.20 0.59 1.17
CA ASN A 82 9.37 1.45 1.10
C ASN A 82 9.06 2.69 0.24
N PRO A 83 9.82 3.79 0.41
CA PRO A 83 9.57 4.99 -0.37
C PRO A 83 9.70 4.76 -1.88
N VAL A 84 8.60 4.96 -2.59
CA VAL A 84 8.54 4.90 -4.05
C VAL A 84 7.71 6.10 -4.51
N ARG A 85 8.19 6.81 -5.54
CA ARG A 85 7.49 7.98 -6.08
C ARG A 85 7.47 7.96 -7.60
N ILE A 86 6.52 8.68 -8.18
CA ILE A 86 6.51 8.94 -9.62
C ILE A 86 7.63 9.93 -9.90
N LYS A 87 8.50 9.61 -10.86
CA LYS A 87 9.63 10.47 -11.23
C LYS A 87 9.16 11.87 -11.56
N GLY A 88 9.81 12.88 -10.97
CA GLY A 88 9.51 14.30 -11.21
C GLY A 88 8.35 14.87 -10.40
N ARG A 89 7.59 14.05 -9.66
CA ARG A 89 6.45 14.53 -8.86
C ARG A 89 6.87 15.58 -7.84
N GLN A 90 8.01 15.41 -7.20
CA GLN A 90 8.52 16.33 -6.18
C GLN A 90 8.83 17.71 -6.75
N ASN A 91 9.01 17.83 -8.06
CA ASN A 91 9.27 19.10 -8.75
C ASN A 91 8.03 19.64 -9.47
N GLY A 92 6.88 19.01 -9.29
CA GLY A 92 5.65 19.40 -9.97
C GLY A 92 5.57 18.97 -11.45
N ASN A 93 6.48 18.10 -11.89
CA ASN A 93 6.55 17.61 -13.28
C ASN A 93 6.55 16.08 -13.33
N PRO A 94 5.43 15.43 -12.93
CA PRO A 94 5.41 13.96 -12.88
C PRO A 94 5.52 13.33 -14.27
N GLU A 95 6.40 12.35 -14.38
CA GLU A 95 6.56 11.53 -15.59
C GLU A 95 5.85 10.19 -15.37
N PHE A 96 4.58 10.13 -15.73
CA PHE A 96 3.76 8.95 -15.48
C PHE A 96 4.32 7.74 -16.22
N GLY A 97 4.30 6.59 -15.53
CA GLY A 97 4.90 5.36 -16.01
C GLY A 97 6.35 5.16 -15.59
N LYS A 98 6.97 6.19 -15.02
CA LYS A 98 8.35 6.10 -14.49
C LYS A 98 8.32 6.23 -12.98
N LEU A 99 8.88 5.25 -12.29
CA LEU A 99 8.95 5.22 -10.83
C LEU A 99 10.38 5.31 -10.37
N GLU A 100 10.56 5.88 -9.18
CA GLU A 100 11.83 5.92 -8.47
C GLU A 100 11.67 5.30 -7.10
N LYS A 101 12.65 4.51 -6.67
CA LYS A 101 12.73 3.99 -5.30
C LYS A 101 13.99 4.49 -4.63
N ARG A 102 13.94 4.66 -3.31
CA ARG A 102 15.10 5.12 -2.55
C ARG A 102 15.91 3.92 -2.07
N ILE A 103 17.19 3.87 -2.48
CA ILE A 103 18.15 2.85 -2.06
C ILE A 103 19.39 3.56 -1.54
N ASN A 104 19.76 3.30 -0.27
CA ASN A 104 20.92 3.93 0.38
C ASN A 104 20.91 5.45 0.28
N GLY A 105 19.74 6.06 0.43
CA GLY A 105 19.58 7.51 0.36
C GLY A 105 19.48 8.10 -1.04
N ASN A 106 19.61 7.29 -2.07
CA ASN A 106 19.55 7.73 -3.47
C ASN A 106 18.27 7.26 -4.15
N TRP A 107 17.67 8.15 -4.96
CA TRP A 107 16.53 7.80 -5.78
C TRP A 107 16.98 7.15 -7.07
N ILE A 108 16.48 5.95 -7.34
CA ILE A 108 16.86 5.15 -8.51
C ILE A 108 15.61 4.83 -9.31
N GLU A 109 15.63 5.19 -10.59
CA GLU A 109 14.51 4.89 -11.49
C GLU A 109 14.41 3.38 -11.73
N PHE A 110 13.17 2.89 -11.77
CA PHE A 110 12.88 1.51 -12.10
C PHE A 110 11.54 1.42 -12.82
N GLU A 111 11.29 0.34 -13.51
CA GLU A 111 9.99 0.06 -14.12
C GLU A 111 9.20 -0.85 -13.20
N SER A 112 7.91 -0.52 -13.04
CA SER A 112 7.00 -1.40 -12.31
C SER A 112 6.68 -2.60 -13.20
N ILE A 113 7.08 -3.79 -12.76
CA ILE A 113 6.74 -5.04 -13.43
C ILE A 113 5.57 -5.65 -12.67
N GLU A 114 4.45 -5.73 -13.33
CA GLU A 114 3.26 -6.35 -12.78
C GLU A 114 3.13 -7.80 -13.22
#